data_66a6c4f2b4e685145be7587f252d319a
#
_entry.id   66a6c4f2b4e685145be7587f252d319a
#
_cell.length_a   1.000
_cell.length_b   1.000
_cell.length_c   1.000
_cell.angle_alpha   90.00
_cell.angle_beta   90.00
_cell.angle_gamma   90.00
#
_symmetry.space_group_name_H-M   'P 1'
#
loop_
_entity.id
_entity.type
_entity.pdbx_description
1 polymer ?
#
loop_
_entity_poly.entity_id
_entity_poly.type
_entity_poly.pdbx_seq_one_letter_code
_entity_poly.pdbx_strand_id
1 'polypeptide(L)'
;MTNIGILVGSLSEKSYSQKIANYLMKEQLSAKFVQVNYEILPLYNPDLEQSPILEWQIFRSVIDHMDALILVTPEYNFSIPGGLKNALDVLSVPLPPAHIVHKPALVITDSSGERGGANANAHIQQLLRYMGMAVRNDFITIGKVQELFDSQDRLINKQVVKELDDAMKSFVDVVEQQNE
;
A
#
# COMPACT_ATOMS: atom_id res chain seq x y z
N MET A 1 0.81 -5.34 19.98
CA MET A 1 1.47 -5.87 18.76
C MET A 1 1.01 -4.99 17.63
N THR A 2 1.94 -4.38 16.93
CA THR A 2 1.68 -3.44 15.84
C THR A 2 1.08 -4.15 14.63
N ASN A 3 -0.04 -3.65 14.10
CA ASN A 3 -0.71 -4.19 12.91
C ASN A 3 -0.45 -3.28 11.72
N ILE A 4 0.17 -3.78 10.66
CA ILE A 4 0.46 -3.03 9.44
C ILE A 4 -0.35 -3.60 8.28
N GLY A 5 -1.22 -2.77 7.72
CA GLY A 5 -2.04 -3.14 6.56
C GLY A 5 -1.25 -3.02 5.26
N ILE A 6 -1.33 -4.03 4.39
CA ILE A 6 -0.75 -3.98 3.05
C ILE A 6 -1.87 -3.93 2.01
N LEU A 7 -1.87 -2.86 1.20
CA LEU A 7 -2.76 -2.68 0.05
C LEU A 7 -1.98 -2.95 -1.24
N VAL A 8 -2.41 -3.96 -2.00
CA VAL A 8 -1.79 -4.33 -3.27
C VAL A 8 -2.56 -3.70 -4.42
N GLY A 9 -1.90 -2.82 -5.19
CA GLY A 9 -2.57 -2.02 -6.22
C GLY A 9 -3.01 -2.78 -7.47
N SER A 10 -2.53 -4.00 -7.68
CA SER A 10 -2.90 -4.81 -8.83
C SER A 10 -3.83 -5.95 -8.45
N LEU A 11 -4.94 -6.07 -9.15
CA LEU A 11 -5.90 -7.18 -9.03
C LEU A 11 -5.58 -8.35 -9.98
N SER A 12 -4.43 -8.34 -10.65
CA SER A 12 -4.01 -9.41 -11.55
C SER A 12 -3.52 -10.63 -10.78
N GLU A 13 -3.93 -11.83 -11.18
CA GLU A 13 -3.40 -13.09 -10.64
C GLU A 13 -1.88 -13.23 -10.82
N LYS A 14 -1.31 -12.57 -11.84
CA LYS A 14 0.12 -12.58 -12.13
C LYS A 14 0.84 -11.31 -11.64
N SER A 15 0.29 -10.64 -10.63
CA SER A 15 0.80 -9.37 -10.13
C SER A 15 2.20 -9.47 -9.53
N TYR A 16 3.14 -8.68 -10.02
CA TYR A 16 4.44 -8.50 -9.38
C TYR A 16 4.33 -7.74 -8.07
N SER A 17 3.46 -6.75 -7.98
CA SER A 17 3.16 -6.08 -6.70
C SER A 17 2.71 -7.07 -5.63
N GLN A 18 1.90 -8.09 -6.00
CA GLN A 18 1.51 -9.16 -5.07
C GLN A 18 2.71 -10.02 -4.65
N LYS A 19 3.64 -10.32 -5.57
CA LYS A 19 4.86 -11.07 -5.24
C LYS A 19 5.76 -10.27 -4.29
N ILE A 20 5.88 -8.95 -4.49
CA ILE A 20 6.59 -8.06 -3.57
C ILE A 20 5.89 -8.05 -2.21
N ALA A 21 4.58 -7.86 -2.15
CA ALA A 21 3.83 -7.89 -0.90
C ALA A 21 3.99 -9.22 -0.15
N ASN A 22 3.97 -10.35 -0.87
CA ASN A 22 4.23 -11.67 -0.29
C ASN A 22 5.65 -11.80 0.29
N TYR A 23 6.63 -11.15 -0.34
CA TYR A 23 7.99 -11.07 0.19
C TYR A 23 8.00 -10.30 1.52
N LEU A 24 7.44 -9.09 1.55
CA LEU A 24 7.39 -8.24 2.74
C LEU A 24 6.70 -8.93 3.93
N MET A 25 5.61 -9.67 3.68
CA MET A 25 4.86 -10.37 4.73
C MET A 25 5.60 -11.58 5.33
N LYS A 26 6.67 -12.07 4.68
CA LYS A 26 7.49 -13.18 5.20
C LYS A 26 8.60 -12.72 6.13
N GLU A 27 8.93 -11.43 6.12
CA GLU A 27 9.96 -10.87 6.97
C GLU A 27 9.60 -11.04 8.46
N GLN A 28 10.57 -11.51 9.24
CA GLN A 28 10.40 -11.72 10.69
C GLN A 28 10.67 -10.43 11.45
N LEU A 29 9.73 -9.49 11.35
CA LEU A 29 9.75 -8.23 12.09
C LEU A 29 8.79 -8.29 13.29
N SER A 30 8.91 -7.34 14.20
CA SER A 30 8.09 -7.24 15.42
C SER A 30 6.61 -6.91 15.16
N ALA A 31 6.25 -6.55 13.92
CA ALA A 31 4.88 -6.20 13.50
C ALA A 31 4.14 -7.39 12.86
N LYS A 32 2.82 -7.35 12.95
CA LYS A 32 1.93 -8.24 12.19
C LYS A 32 1.51 -7.57 10.90
N PHE A 33 1.80 -8.21 9.77
CA PHE A 33 1.40 -7.75 8.45
C PHE A 33 0.07 -8.40 8.04
N VAL A 34 -0.87 -7.58 7.54
CA VAL A 34 -2.21 -8.02 7.12
C VAL A 34 -2.48 -7.48 5.71
N GLN A 35 -2.65 -8.37 4.74
CA GLN A 35 -3.13 -7.93 3.42
C GLN A 35 -4.58 -7.49 3.54
N VAL A 36 -4.85 -6.24 3.18
CA VAL A 36 -6.20 -5.66 3.20
C VAL A 36 -6.82 -5.78 1.82
N ASN A 37 -7.88 -6.59 1.71
CA ASN A 37 -8.58 -6.81 0.46
C ASN A 37 -9.60 -5.70 0.19
N TYR A 38 -9.64 -5.20 -1.04
CA TYR A 38 -10.57 -4.19 -1.53
C TYR A 38 -11.18 -4.53 -2.90
N GLU A 39 -10.94 -5.74 -3.41
CA GLU A 39 -11.37 -6.16 -4.76
C GLU A 39 -12.86 -6.02 -5.00
N ILE A 40 -13.64 -6.26 -3.96
CA ILE A 40 -15.10 -6.23 -4.03
C ILE A 40 -15.72 -4.86 -3.75
N LEU A 41 -14.90 -3.81 -3.54
CA LEU A 41 -15.44 -2.49 -3.23
C LEU A 41 -16.20 -1.92 -4.42
N PRO A 42 -17.50 -1.64 -4.30
CA PRO A 42 -18.23 -0.84 -5.27
C PRO A 42 -17.58 0.54 -5.44
N LEU A 43 -17.75 1.13 -6.63
CA LEU A 43 -17.22 2.46 -6.90
C LEU A 43 -17.76 3.47 -5.90
N TYR A 44 -16.87 4.33 -5.41
CA TYR A 44 -17.23 5.41 -4.52
C TYR A 44 -18.25 6.33 -5.18
N ASN A 45 -19.32 6.62 -4.44
CA ASN A 45 -20.34 7.57 -4.82
C ASN A 45 -20.75 8.38 -3.58
N PRO A 46 -20.55 9.72 -3.58
CA PRO A 46 -20.87 10.56 -2.43
C PRO A 46 -22.36 10.53 -2.03
N ASP A 47 -23.26 10.22 -2.96
CA ASP A 47 -24.69 10.12 -2.66
C ASP A 47 -25.02 8.99 -1.69
N LEU A 48 -24.14 7.98 -1.57
CA LEU A 48 -24.31 6.82 -0.68
C LEU A 48 -23.74 7.07 0.72
N GLU A 49 -23.05 8.17 0.98
CA GLU A 49 -22.42 8.43 2.28
C GLU A 49 -23.41 8.69 3.43
N GLN A 50 -24.64 9.09 3.15
CA GLN A 50 -25.67 9.22 4.17
C GLN A 50 -26.11 7.87 4.75
N SER A 51 -25.93 6.79 3.98
CA SER A 51 -26.16 5.40 4.41
C SER A 51 -25.11 4.51 3.72
N PRO A 52 -23.86 4.52 4.21
CA PRO A 52 -22.77 3.82 3.55
C PRO A 52 -23.05 2.33 3.40
N ILE A 53 -22.74 1.79 2.23
CA ILE A 53 -22.92 0.36 1.95
C ILE A 53 -22.00 -0.50 2.83
N LEU A 54 -22.39 -1.73 3.05
CA LEU A 54 -21.73 -2.64 3.99
C LEU A 54 -20.25 -2.88 3.65
N GLU A 55 -19.93 -3.04 2.36
CA GLU A 55 -18.57 -3.27 1.89
C GLU A 55 -17.62 -2.12 2.27
N TRP A 56 -18.08 -0.88 2.15
CA TRP A 56 -17.30 0.30 2.57
C TRP A 56 -17.12 0.35 4.08
N GLN A 57 -18.18 0.03 4.84
CA GLN A 57 -18.12 0.02 6.30
C GLN A 57 -17.12 -1.04 6.80
N ILE A 58 -17.17 -2.25 6.23
CA ILE A 58 -16.22 -3.34 6.57
C ILE A 58 -14.80 -2.91 6.23
N PHE A 59 -14.56 -2.39 5.03
CA PHE A 59 -13.24 -1.97 4.61
C PHE A 59 -12.66 -0.88 5.52
N ARG A 60 -13.44 0.17 5.82
CA ARG A 60 -13.07 1.23 6.76
C ARG A 60 -12.75 0.65 8.14
N SER A 61 -13.59 -0.25 8.65
CA SER A 61 -13.36 -0.91 9.94
C SER A 61 -12.07 -1.73 9.96
N VAL A 62 -11.72 -2.43 8.88
CA VAL A 62 -10.43 -3.13 8.79
C VAL A 62 -9.26 -2.14 8.87
N ILE A 63 -9.35 -1.03 8.16
CA ILE A 63 -8.31 0.02 8.17
C ILE A 63 -8.19 0.69 9.55
N ASP A 64 -9.29 0.85 10.28
CA ASP A 64 -9.26 1.41 11.65
C ASP A 64 -8.38 0.59 12.60
N HIS A 65 -8.33 -0.73 12.40
CA HIS A 65 -7.52 -1.63 13.22
C HIS A 65 -6.04 -1.72 12.77
N MET A 66 -5.65 -1.01 11.74
CA MET A 66 -4.26 -0.93 11.28
C MET A 66 -3.57 0.28 11.90
N ASP A 67 -2.37 0.09 12.44
CA ASP A 67 -1.54 1.17 12.99
C ASP A 67 -0.84 1.95 11.86
N ALA A 68 -0.57 1.30 10.74
CA ALA A 68 0.10 1.88 9.58
C ALA A 68 -0.31 1.18 8.28
N LEU A 69 0.00 1.77 7.13
CA LEU A 69 -0.29 1.19 5.81
C LEU A 69 0.97 1.13 4.93
N ILE A 70 1.10 0.03 4.20
CA ILE A 70 2.06 -0.12 3.10
C ILE A 70 1.25 -0.29 1.82
N LEU A 71 1.53 0.55 0.82
CA LEU A 71 0.94 0.44 -0.50
C LEU A 71 1.99 -0.13 -1.47
N VAL A 72 1.70 -1.30 -2.05
CA VAL A 72 2.55 -1.95 -3.06
C VAL A 72 1.78 -2.00 -4.36
N THR A 73 2.20 -1.25 -5.39
CA THR A 73 1.35 -1.03 -6.56
C THR A 73 2.13 -0.85 -7.85
N PRO A 74 1.61 -1.34 -8.98
CA PRO A 74 2.15 -0.97 -10.28
C PRO A 74 1.71 0.43 -10.69
N GLU A 75 2.32 0.93 -11.75
CA GLU A 75 1.87 2.12 -12.46
C GLU A 75 0.99 1.72 -13.65
N TYR A 76 -0.24 2.22 -13.72
CA TYR A 76 -1.13 2.07 -14.86
C TYR A 76 -1.35 3.42 -15.54
N ASN A 77 -0.96 3.53 -16.81
CA ASN A 77 -1.12 4.76 -17.60
C ASN A 77 -0.59 6.02 -16.88
N PHE A 78 0.64 5.94 -16.37
CA PHE A 78 1.31 7.01 -15.62
C PHE A 78 0.63 7.41 -14.30
N SER A 79 -0.23 6.57 -13.73
CA SER A 79 -0.96 6.91 -12.51
C SER A 79 -1.28 5.68 -11.66
N ILE A 80 -2.14 5.91 -10.66
CA ILE A 80 -2.63 4.93 -9.69
C ILE A 80 -3.62 3.98 -10.39
N PRO A 81 -3.54 2.66 -10.18
CA PRO A 81 -4.57 1.73 -10.64
C PRO A 81 -5.96 2.12 -10.12
N GLY A 82 -6.98 2.03 -10.98
CA GLY A 82 -8.34 2.49 -10.67
C GLY A 82 -8.95 1.84 -9.43
N GLY A 83 -8.72 0.54 -9.21
CA GLY A 83 -9.22 -0.15 -8.01
C GLY A 83 -8.58 0.39 -6.73
N LEU A 84 -7.26 0.61 -6.72
CA LEU A 84 -6.57 1.22 -5.57
C LEU A 84 -7.04 2.66 -5.35
N LYS A 85 -7.21 3.44 -6.42
CA LYS A 85 -7.74 4.81 -6.31
C LYS A 85 -9.14 4.80 -5.70
N ASN A 86 -10.02 3.88 -6.11
CA ASN A 86 -11.35 3.72 -5.52
C ASN A 86 -11.29 3.39 -4.02
N ALA A 87 -10.40 2.49 -3.61
CA ALA A 87 -10.20 2.17 -2.20
C ALA A 87 -9.78 3.42 -1.39
N LEU A 88 -8.89 4.25 -1.94
CA LEU A 88 -8.49 5.51 -1.31
C LEU A 88 -9.63 6.53 -1.27
N ASP A 89 -10.49 6.59 -2.30
CA ASP A 89 -11.67 7.47 -2.29
C ASP A 89 -12.67 7.05 -1.20
N VAL A 90 -12.90 5.75 -1.02
CA VAL A 90 -13.72 5.22 0.08
C VAL A 90 -13.15 5.61 1.44
N LEU A 91 -11.82 5.66 1.61
CA LEU A 91 -11.18 6.07 2.86
C LEU A 91 -11.12 7.58 3.07
N SER A 92 -11.41 8.38 2.04
CA SER A 92 -11.32 9.84 2.12
C SER A 92 -12.43 10.48 2.96
N VAL A 93 -13.45 9.74 3.33
CA VAL A 93 -14.61 10.20 4.10
C VAL A 93 -14.83 9.34 5.35
N PRO A 94 -15.43 9.89 6.43
CA PRO A 94 -15.83 11.30 6.58
C PRO A 94 -14.62 12.26 6.59
N LEU A 95 -14.85 13.54 6.33
CA LEU A 95 -13.79 14.56 6.40
C LEU A 95 -13.69 15.15 7.83
N PRO A 96 -12.44 15.29 8.38
CA PRO A 96 -11.18 14.78 7.84
C PRO A 96 -11.19 13.25 7.74
N PRO A 97 -10.35 12.62 6.91
CA PRO A 97 -10.34 11.16 6.73
C PRO A 97 -9.94 10.42 8.00
N ALA A 98 -10.91 10.24 8.92
CA ALA A 98 -10.67 9.76 10.29
C ALA A 98 -9.98 8.40 10.34
N HIS A 99 -10.25 7.53 9.32
CA HIS A 99 -9.72 6.17 9.28
C HIS A 99 -8.19 6.10 9.08
N ILE A 100 -7.58 7.11 8.46
CA ILE A 100 -6.17 7.09 8.06
C ILE A 100 -5.35 8.30 8.51
N VAL A 101 -5.98 9.33 9.08
CA VAL A 101 -5.29 10.54 9.57
C VAL A 101 -4.20 10.17 10.57
N HIS A 102 -3.01 10.73 10.37
CA HIS A 102 -1.79 10.53 11.15
C HIS A 102 -1.18 9.13 11.08
N LYS A 103 -1.85 8.13 10.48
CA LYS A 103 -1.22 6.80 10.32
C LYS A 103 0.00 6.90 9.41
N PRO A 104 1.13 6.27 9.79
CA PRO A 104 2.29 6.13 8.92
C PRO A 104 1.94 5.40 7.62
N ALA A 105 2.54 5.85 6.52
CA ALA A 105 2.41 5.18 5.23
C ALA A 105 3.75 5.04 4.52
N LEU A 106 3.98 3.86 3.93
CA LEU A 106 5.09 3.55 3.04
C LEU A 106 4.53 3.21 1.65
N VAL A 107 5.13 3.79 0.60
CA VAL A 107 4.72 3.55 -0.79
C VAL A 107 5.84 2.87 -1.55
N ILE A 108 5.55 1.70 -2.12
CA ILE A 108 6.43 0.91 -2.97
C ILE A 108 5.74 0.74 -4.31
N THR A 109 6.41 1.12 -5.40
CA THR A 109 5.86 0.94 -6.73
C THR A 109 6.75 0.05 -7.60
N ASP A 110 6.13 -0.61 -8.56
CA ASP A 110 6.82 -1.45 -9.52
C ASP A 110 6.35 -1.20 -10.95
N SER A 111 7.19 -1.53 -11.91
CA SER A 111 6.79 -1.61 -13.31
C SER A 111 7.76 -2.47 -14.13
N SER A 112 7.31 -2.91 -15.30
CA SER A 112 8.18 -3.57 -16.28
C SER A 112 9.20 -2.63 -16.93
N GLY A 113 8.95 -1.32 -16.87
CA GLY A 113 9.88 -0.29 -17.33
C GLY A 113 10.95 0.05 -16.31
N GLU A 114 11.98 0.79 -16.73
CA GLU A 114 13.11 1.17 -15.86
C GLU A 114 12.73 2.09 -14.69
N ARG A 115 11.68 2.92 -14.87
CA ARG A 115 11.29 3.94 -13.88
C ARG A 115 10.52 3.39 -12.68
N GLY A 116 10.18 2.09 -12.67
CA GLY A 116 9.60 1.42 -11.51
C GLY A 116 8.28 2.02 -10.99
N GLY A 117 7.51 2.67 -11.85
CA GLY A 117 6.24 3.27 -11.43
C GLY A 117 6.39 4.64 -10.72
N ALA A 118 7.41 5.41 -11.07
CA ALA A 118 7.74 6.67 -10.41
C ALA A 118 6.59 7.70 -10.40
N ASN A 119 5.76 7.77 -11.46
CA ASN A 119 4.63 8.69 -11.47
C ASN A 119 3.52 8.24 -10.51
N ALA A 120 3.20 6.94 -10.49
CA ALA A 120 2.24 6.40 -9.53
C ALA A 120 2.72 6.62 -8.09
N ASN A 121 4.02 6.41 -7.80
CA ASN A 121 4.61 6.68 -6.49
C ASN A 121 4.37 8.14 -6.06
N ALA A 122 4.74 9.09 -6.92
CA ALA A 122 4.55 10.52 -6.64
C ALA A 122 3.07 10.87 -6.40
N HIS A 123 2.16 10.38 -7.25
CA HIS A 123 0.72 10.64 -7.12
C HIS A 123 0.15 10.06 -5.82
N ILE A 124 0.53 8.82 -5.45
CA ILE A 124 0.06 8.21 -4.20
C ILE A 124 0.57 8.98 -3.00
N GLN A 125 1.86 9.30 -2.95
CA GLN A 125 2.42 10.07 -1.83
C GLN A 125 1.74 11.44 -1.67
N GLN A 126 1.47 12.13 -2.79
CA GLN A 126 0.74 13.40 -2.76
C GLN A 126 -0.69 13.21 -2.22
N LEU A 127 -1.41 12.19 -2.70
CA LEU A 127 -2.78 11.91 -2.27
C LEU A 127 -2.85 11.55 -0.79
N LEU A 128 -1.99 10.65 -0.31
CA LEU A 128 -1.97 10.22 1.09
C LEU A 128 -1.62 11.38 2.04
N ARG A 129 -0.68 12.27 1.66
CA ARG A 129 -0.39 13.49 2.43
C ARG A 129 -1.60 14.43 2.48
N TYR A 130 -2.29 14.62 1.35
CA TYR A 130 -3.54 15.39 1.31
C TYR A 130 -4.60 14.80 2.25
N MET A 131 -4.69 13.47 2.34
CA MET A 131 -5.58 12.76 3.23
C MET A 131 -5.09 12.73 4.71
N GLY A 132 -3.99 13.40 5.02
CA GLY A 132 -3.48 13.57 6.39
C GLY A 132 -2.64 12.42 6.94
N MET A 133 -2.19 11.47 6.10
CA MET A 133 -1.28 10.41 6.53
C MET A 133 0.15 10.93 6.75
N ALA A 134 0.88 10.30 7.66
CA ALA A 134 2.31 10.51 7.87
C ALA A 134 3.12 9.68 6.84
N VAL A 135 3.18 10.19 5.60
CA VAL A 135 3.83 9.49 4.50
C VAL A 135 5.35 9.60 4.60
N ARG A 136 6.03 8.46 4.57
CA ARG A 136 7.50 8.44 4.50
C ARG A 136 8.01 9.09 3.22
N ASN A 137 9.19 9.71 3.32
CA ASN A 137 9.83 10.37 2.18
C ASN A 137 10.60 9.40 1.27
N ASP A 138 10.62 8.11 1.59
CA ASP A 138 11.26 7.09 0.76
C ASP A 138 10.55 7.04 -0.60
N PHE A 139 11.32 7.00 -1.67
CA PHE A 139 10.83 6.93 -3.04
C PHE A 139 11.23 5.59 -3.66
N ILE A 140 10.58 4.51 -3.17
CA ILE A 140 10.92 3.14 -3.56
C ILE A 140 10.21 2.80 -4.87
N THR A 141 10.99 2.66 -5.94
CA THR A 141 10.49 2.36 -7.28
C THR A 141 11.27 1.20 -7.88
N ILE A 142 10.59 0.11 -8.16
CA ILE A 142 11.18 -1.15 -8.60
C ILE A 142 10.99 -1.32 -10.11
N GLY A 143 12.01 -0.95 -10.87
CA GLY A 143 12.01 -1.11 -12.33
C GLY A 143 12.35 -2.52 -12.78
N LYS A 144 11.99 -2.85 -14.05
CA LYS A 144 12.24 -4.16 -14.68
C LYS A 144 11.82 -5.33 -13.78
N VAL A 145 10.70 -5.16 -13.10
CA VAL A 145 10.27 -6.05 -12.01
C VAL A 145 10.19 -7.52 -12.43
N GLN A 146 9.89 -7.81 -13.69
CA GLN A 146 9.85 -9.17 -14.24
C GLN A 146 11.21 -9.91 -14.21
N GLU A 147 12.32 -9.17 -14.12
CA GLU A 147 13.69 -9.73 -14.11
C GLU A 147 14.16 -10.06 -12.69
N LEU A 148 13.39 -9.70 -11.68
CA LEU A 148 13.80 -9.78 -10.26
C LEU A 148 13.38 -11.06 -9.58
N PHE A 149 12.52 -11.86 -10.22
CA PHE A 149 11.96 -13.09 -9.66
C PHE A 149 12.42 -14.32 -10.44
N ASP A 150 12.62 -15.42 -9.73
CA ASP A 150 12.88 -16.72 -10.33
C ASP A 150 11.57 -17.43 -10.75
N SER A 151 11.71 -18.64 -11.34
CA SER A 151 10.59 -19.47 -11.77
C SER A 151 9.67 -19.97 -10.64
N GLN A 152 10.05 -19.77 -9.39
CA GLN A 152 9.29 -20.12 -8.20
C GLN A 152 8.74 -18.87 -7.49
N ASP A 153 8.71 -17.72 -8.19
CA ASP A 153 8.25 -16.43 -7.69
C ASP A 153 9.02 -15.92 -6.46
N ARG A 154 10.30 -16.31 -6.31
CA ARG A 154 11.16 -15.81 -5.25
C ARG A 154 11.91 -14.59 -5.74
N LEU A 155 11.92 -13.51 -4.96
CA LEU A 155 12.72 -12.32 -5.21
C LEU A 155 14.20 -12.66 -5.05
N ILE A 156 14.98 -12.54 -6.14
CA ILE A 156 16.38 -12.98 -6.20
C ILE A 156 17.39 -11.84 -6.34
N ASN A 157 16.93 -10.63 -6.65
CA ASN A 157 17.81 -9.47 -6.80
C ASN A 157 18.25 -8.95 -5.43
N LYS A 158 19.54 -9.16 -5.09
CA LYS A 158 20.10 -8.82 -3.78
C LYS A 158 20.02 -7.33 -3.42
N GLN A 159 20.08 -6.45 -4.42
CA GLN A 159 20.02 -5.00 -4.17
C GLN A 159 18.59 -4.60 -3.79
N VAL A 160 17.59 -5.09 -4.52
CA VAL A 160 16.17 -4.82 -4.23
C VAL A 160 15.77 -5.47 -2.90
N VAL A 161 16.23 -6.69 -2.63
CA VAL A 161 16.05 -7.35 -1.32
C VAL A 161 16.55 -6.44 -0.21
N LYS A 162 17.80 -5.99 -0.28
CA LYS A 162 18.38 -5.12 0.74
C LYS A 162 17.61 -3.81 0.90
N GLU A 163 17.21 -3.18 -0.20
CA GLU A 163 16.43 -1.92 -0.17
C GLU A 163 15.08 -2.11 0.53
N LEU A 164 14.38 -3.19 0.22
CA LEU A 164 13.08 -3.50 0.85
C LEU A 164 13.25 -3.83 2.34
N ASP A 165 14.24 -4.64 2.71
CA ASP A 165 14.50 -5.02 4.10
C ASP A 165 14.85 -3.80 4.96
N ASP A 166 15.75 -2.94 4.47
CA ASP A 166 16.13 -1.71 5.16
C ASP A 166 14.92 -0.76 5.33
N ALA A 167 14.10 -0.61 4.28
CA ALA A 167 12.90 0.22 4.32
C ALA A 167 11.85 -0.33 5.30
N MET A 168 11.60 -1.64 5.26
CA MET A 168 10.64 -2.31 6.15
C MET A 168 11.03 -2.19 7.61
N LYS A 169 12.31 -2.48 7.93
CA LYS A 169 12.82 -2.35 9.29
C LYS A 169 12.65 -0.91 9.80
N SER A 170 13.13 0.06 9.04
CA SER A 170 13.01 1.48 9.41
C SER A 170 11.54 1.93 9.52
N PHE A 171 10.64 1.38 8.71
CA PHE A 171 9.22 1.70 8.78
C PHE A 171 8.57 1.14 10.05
N VAL A 172 8.84 -0.12 10.39
CA VAL A 172 8.34 -0.75 11.62
C VAL A 172 8.83 0.00 12.85
N ASP A 173 10.12 0.36 12.92
CA ASP A 173 10.70 1.14 14.03
C ASP A 173 9.94 2.47 14.23
N VAL A 174 9.59 3.18 13.14
CA VAL A 174 8.82 4.44 13.21
C VAL A 174 7.40 4.21 13.73
N VAL A 175 6.72 3.15 13.25
CA VAL A 175 5.35 2.84 13.69
C VAL A 175 5.31 2.47 15.17
N GLU A 176 6.28 1.69 15.65
CA GLU A 176 6.36 1.30 17.05
C GLU A 176 6.60 2.49 17.98
N GLN A 177 7.49 3.41 17.59
CA GLN A 177 7.75 4.64 18.34
C GLN A 177 6.54 5.58 18.46
N GLN A 178 5.61 5.52 17.51
CA GLN A 178 4.36 6.31 17.58
C GLN A 178 3.30 5.68 18.47
N ASN A 179 3.42 4.39 18.77
CA ASN A 179 2.48 3.66 19.62
C ASN A 179 2.91 3.62 21.11
N GLU A 180 4.13 4.10 21.44
CA GLU A 180 4.63 4.28 22.80
C GLU A 180 4.15 5.61 23.40
#